data_98cafcce3c715342a1766e4dc9f8174e
#
_entry.id   98cafcce3c715342a1766e4dc9f8174e
#
_cell.length_a   1.000
_cell.length_b   1.000
_cell.length_c   1.000
_cell.angle_alpha   90.00
_cell.angle_beta   90.00
_cell.angle_gamma   90.00
#
_symmetry.space_group_name_H-M   'P 1'
#
loop_
_entity.id
_entity.type
_entity.pdbx_description
1 polymer ?
#
loop_
_entity_poly.entity_id
_entity_poly.type
_entity_poly.pdbx_seq_one_letter_code
_entity_poly.pdbx_strand_id
1 'polypeptide(L)'
;DLFLMENIRIDADHFVSKHKIRFDVTAIDKVIAGYCPNEYIPIKDIQNFSLFPSCGYSWNQLLLESYVFSCSKLFKLEHNIFGSTQALGAIVKKMSPLEYDDVMAENLAQSDTVLKATDALNFFVEKGLIGRRRLGNVNEILKKAHSIRKDKTTK
;
A
#
# COMPACT_ATOMS: atom_id res chain seq x y z
N ASP A 1 -11.02 -13.47 5.22
CA ASP A 1 -12.44 -13.33 4.97
C ASP A 1 -12.82 -14.02 3.66
N LEU A 2 -13.72 -15.01 3.74
CA LEU A 2 -14.16 -15.78 2.57
C LEU A 2 -14.77 -14.89 1.48
N PHE A 3 -15.52 -13.86 1.89
CA PHE A 3 -16.11 -12.94 0.93
C PHE A 3 -15.04 -12.25 0.07
N LEU A 4 -14.00 -11.74 0.68
CA LEU A 4 -12.92 -11.05 -0.03
C LEU A 4 -12.06 -11.99 -0.85
N MET A 5 -12.02 -13.29 -0.51
CA MET A 5 -11.29 -14.28 -1.31
C MET A 5 -12.03 -14.66 -2.59
N GLU A 6 -13.34 -14.53 -2.62
CA GLU A 6 -14.17 -14.93 -3.78
C GLU A 6 -14.70 -13.75 -4.57
N ASN A 7 -14.62 -12.54 -4.04
CA ASN A 7 -15.15 -11.34 -4.66
C ASN A 7 -14.07 -10.26 -4.75
N ILE A 8 -14.14 -9.50 -5.82
CA ILE A 8 -13.21 -8.40 -6.09
C ILE A 8 -13.96 -7.09 -5.94
N ARG A 9 -13.42 -6.20 -5.11
CA ARG A 9 -13.97 -4.86 -4.95
C ARG A 9 -13.49 -4.00 -6.11
N ILE A 10 -14.43 -3.54 -6.94
CA ILE A 10 -14.11 -2.75 -8.13
C ILE A 10 -14.18 -1.24 -7.86
N ASP A 11 -14.94 -0.82 -6.86
CA ASP A 11 -14.96 0.56 -6.38
C ASP A 11 -15.49 0.59 -4.94
N ALA A 12 -15.79 1.77 -4.41
CA ALA A 12 -16.18 1.93 -3.02
C ALA A 12 -17.41 1.10 -2.63
N ASP A 13 -18.35 0.92 -3.57
CA ASP A 13 -19.67 0.34 -3.29
C ASP A 13 -19.96 -0.94 -4.06
N HIS A 14 -19.08 -1.37 -4.96
CA HIS A 14 -19.38 -2.49 -5.85
C HIS A 14 -18.35 -3.59 -5.75
N PHE A 15 -18.87 -4.84 -5.71
CA PHE A 15 -18.07 -6.06 -5.74
C PHE A 15 -18.52 -6.92 -6.90
N VAL A 16 -17.60 -7.65 -7.52
CA VAL A 16 -17.91 -8.64 -8.54
C VAL A 16 -17.30 -9.98 -8.15
N SER A 17 -17.93 -11.07 -8.60
CA SER A 17 -17.35 -12.39 -8.40
C SER A 17 -16.00 -12.47 -9.10
N LYS A 18 -15.05 -13.15 -8.46
CA LYS A 18 -13.71 -13.37 -8.99
C LYS A 18 -13.75 -14.02 -10.38
N HIS A 19 -14.82 -14.75 -10.69
CA HIS A 19 -15.00 -15.40 -11.99
C HIS A 19 -15.42 -14.43 -13.11
N LYS A 20 -15.88 -13.24 -12.77
CA LYS A 20 -16.37 -12.25 -13.74
C LYS A 20 -15.31 -11.22 -14.13
N ILE A 21 -14.17 -11.23 -13.49
CA ILE A 21 -13.07 -10.31 -13.78
C ILE A 21 -11.87 -11.12 -14.21
N ARG A 22 -11.15 -10.64 -15.22
CA ARG A 22 -9.95 -11.33 -15.72
C ARG A 22 -8.73 -10.45 -15.54
N PHE A 23 -7.83 -10.91 -14.72
CA PHE A 23 -6.55 -10.26 -14.51
C PHE A 23 -5.44 -10.99 -15.24
N ASP A 24 -4.67 -10.26 -16.03
CA ASP A 24 -3.39 -10.76 -16.53
C ASP A 24 -2.37 -10.52 -15.41
N VAL A 25 -2.23 -11.51 -14.54
CA VAL A 25 -1.42 -11.38 -13.32
C VAL A 25 0.04 -11.02 -13.64
N THR A 26 0.62 -11.68 -14.64
CA THR A 26 2.01 -11.41 -15.02
C THR A 26 2.19 -9.97 -15.49
N ALA A 27 1.29 -9.49 -16.34
CA ALA A 27 1.36 -8.13 -16.86
C ALA A 27 1.10 -7.09 -15.79
N ILE A 28 0.10 -7.32 -14.93
CA ILE A 28 -0.24 -6.38 -13.85
C ILE A 28 0.90 -6.30 -12.83
N ASP A 29 1.43 -7.43 -12.40
CA ASP A 29 2.55 -7.45 -11.45
C ASP A 29 3.78 -6.72 -12.03
N LYS A 30 4.01 -6.84 -13.34
CA LYS A 30 5.10 -6.12 -14.00
C LYS A 30 4.88 -4.61 -13.96
N VAL A 31 3.65 -4.15 -14.17
CA VAL A 31 3.33 -2.71 -14.07
C VAL A 31 3.56 -2.21 -12.65
N ILE A 32 3.07 -2.96 -11.65
CA ILE A 32 3.29 -2.60 -10.25
C ILE A 32 4.78 -2.54 -9.93
N ALA A 33 5.56 -3.49 -10.42
CA ALA A 33 7.02 -3.50 -10.23
C ALA A 33 7.67 -2.23 -10.77
N GLY A 34 7.15 -1.69 -11.87
CA GLY A 34 7.63 -0.42 -12.42
C GLY A 34 7.38 0.78 -11.51
N TYR A 35 6.30 0.74 -10.75
CA TYR A 35 5.99 1.78 -9.75
C TYR A 35 6.70 1.57 -8.43
N CYS A 36 7.28 0.39 -8.19
CA CYS A 36 7.85 -0.01 -6.90
C CYS A 36 9.33 -0.36 -7.05
N PRO A 37 10.21 0.64 -7.28
CA PRO A 37 11.64 0.39 -7.43
C PRO A 37 12.30 -0.09 -6.14
N ASN A 38 11.74 0.26 -5.00
CA ASN A 38 12.17 -0.20 -3.69
C ASN A 38 11.34 -1.44 -3.30
N GLU A 39 11.31 -1.78 -2.04
CA GLU A 39 10.59 -2.97 -1.59
C GLU A 39 9.10 -2.73 -1.37
N TYR A 40 8.66 -1.47 -1.38
CA TYR A 40 7.27 -1.09 -1.11
C TYR A 40 6.88 0.17 -1.86
N ILE A 41 5.56 0.40 -1.97
CA ILE A 41 5.00 1.66 -2.42
C ILE A 41 3.64 1.87 -1.74
N PRO A 42 3.37 3.06 -1.16
CA PRO A 42 2.01 3.36 -0.70
C PRO A 42 1.02 3.27 -1.86
N ILE A 43 -0.14 2.66 -1.63
CA ILE A 43 -1.15 2.51 -2.69
C ILE A 43 -1.53 3.87 -3.27
N LYS A 44 -1.65 4.87 -2.41
CA LYS A 44 -2.04 6.23 -2.81
C LYS A 44 -1.05 6.88 -3.78
N ASP A 45 0.20 6.44 -3.80
CA ASP A 45 1.20 6.96 -4.72
C ASP A 45 0.97 6.49 -6.16
N ILE A 46 0.21 5.43 -6.37
CA ILE A 46 -0.17 4.98 -7.70
C ILE A 46 -1.47 5.68 -8.08
N GLN A 47 -1.37 6.71 -8.92
CA GLN A 47 -2.51 7.53 -9.34
C GLN A 47 -2.80 7.43 -10.83
N ASN A 48 -1.85 6.93 -11.62
CA ASN A 48 -2.01 6.78 -13.06
C ASN A 48 -2.11 5.30 -13.40
N PHE A 49 -3.25 4.88 -13.94
CA PHE A 49 -3.51 3.49 -14.26
C PHE A 49 -3.45 3.19 -15.77
N SER A 50 -2.91 4.12 -16.57
CA SER A 50 -2.89 3.99 -18.03
C SER A 50 -2.09 2.79 -18.53
N LEU A 51 -1.09 2.35 -17.77
CA LEU A 51 -0.26 1.20 -18.13
C LEU A 51 -0.86 -0.15 -17.72
N PHE A 52 -1.92 -0.14 -16.91
CA PHE A 52 -2.54 -1.38 -16.47
C PHE A 52 -3.36 -2.01 -17.59
N PRO A 53 -3.22 -3.33 -17.83
CA PRO A 53 -4.02 -3.98 -18.85
C PRO A 53 -5.50 -4.00 -18.50
N SER A 54 -6.37 -3.97 -19.50
CA SER A 54 -7.80 -4.03 -19.29
C SER A 54 -8.20 -5.33 -18.59
N CYS A 55 -9.07 -5.21 -17.60
CA CYS A 55 -9.61 -6.36 -16.88
C CYS A 55 -11.14 -6.42 -16.96
N GLY A 56 -11.75 -5.54 -17.76
CA GLY A 56 -13.20 -5.43 -17.87
C GLY A 56 -13.82 -4.36 -17.01
N TYR A 57 -13.05 -3.75 -16.12
CA TYR A 57 -13.49 -2.70 -15.21
C TYR A 57 -12.43 -1.59 -15.15
N SER A 58 -12.86 -0.38 -14.81
CA SER A 58 -11.94 0.76 -14.70
C SER A 58 -11.01 0.59 -13.51
N TRP A 59 -9.72 0.75 -13.75
CA TRP A 59 -8.73 0.70 -12.67
C TRP A 59 -8.86 1.91 -11.75
N ASN A 60 -8.71 1.64 -10.47
CA ASN A 60 -8.63 2.63 -9.40
C ASN A 60 -7.88 2.00 -8.22
N GLN A 61 -7.64 2.78 -7.18
CA GLN A 61 -6.85 2.29 -6.05
C GLN A 61 -7.54 1.15 -5.28
N LEU A 62 -8.86 1.14 -5.22
CA LEU A 62 -9.60 0.07 -4.55
C LEU A 62 -9.56 -1.24 -5.33
N LEU A 63 -9.65 -1.16 -6.65
CA LEU A 63 -9.49 -2.34 -7.50
C LEU A 63 -8.07 -2.88 -7.41
N LEU A 64 -7.07 -1.99 -7.39
CA LEU A 64 -5.67 -2.37 -7.21
C LEU A 64 -5.45 -3.06 -5.87
N GLU A 65 -6.00 -2.53 -4.80
CA GLU A 65 -5.93 -3.14 -3.46
C GLU A 65 -6.48 -4.57 -3.50
N SER A 66 -7.66 -4.74 -4.09
CA SER A 66 -8.29 -6.06 -4.19
C SER A 66 -7.48 -7.03 -5.04
N TYR A 67 -6.92 -6.54 -6.16
CA TYR A 67 -6.06 -7.35 -7.00
C TYR A 67 -4.85 -7.87 -6.22
N VAL A 68 -4.16 -6.97 -5.53
CA VAL A 68 -2.94 -7.36 -4.78
C VAL A 68 -3.30 -8.35 -3.68
N PHE A 69 -4.40 -8.12 -2.96
CA PHE A 69 -4.83 -9.02 -1.90
C PHE A 69 -5.15 -10.43 -2.41
N SER A 70 -5.87 -10.51 -3.52
CA SER A 70 -6.47 -11.79 -3.97
C SER A 70 -5.68 -12.51 -5.06
N CYS A 71 -4.92 -11.79 -5.87
CA CYS A 71 -4.43 -12.33 -7.14
C CYS A 71 -2.93 -12.16 -7.38
N SER A 72 -2.30 -11.12 -6.86
CA SER A 72 -0.89 -10.84 -7.13
C SER A 72 0.01 -11.99 -6.68
N LYS A 73 0.98 -12.34 -7.52
CA LYS A 73 1.98 -13.35 -7.20
C LYS A 73 3.26 -12.75 -6.60
N LEU A 74 3.58 -11.50 -6.96
CA LEU A 74 4.82 -10.86 -6.55
C LEU A 74 4.66 -9.88 -5.40
N PHE A 75 3.43 -9.49 -5.09
CA PHE A 75 3.16 -8.44 -4.11
C PHE A 75 2.13 -8.87 -3.08
N LYS A 76 2.22 -8.24 -1.91
CA LYS A 76 1.27 -8.41 -0.82
C LYS A 76 0.85 -7.02 -0.31
N LEU A 77 -0.22 -6.96 0.45
CA LEU A 77 -0.65 -5.73 1.11
C LEU A 77 -0.16 -5.69 2.55
N GLU A 78 0.33 -4.52 2.94
CA GLU A 78 0.53 -4.20 4.34
C GLU A 78 -0.40 -3.03 4.67
N HIS A 79 -1.39 -3.28 5.50
CA HIS A 79 -2.38 -2.28 5.86
C HIS A 79 -3.05 -2.64 7.19
N ASN A 80 -3.73 -1.66 7.76
CA ASN A 80 -4.39 -1.79 9.05
C ASN A 80 -5.89 -2.10 8.90
N ILE A 81 -6.52 -1.66 7.81
CA ILE A 81 -7.98 -1.71 7.66
C ILE A 81 -8.37 -2.08 6.25
N PHE A 82 -9.32 -3.05 6.13
CA PHE A 82 -10.07 -3.31 4.90
C PHE A 82 -11.46 -2.67 5.02
N GLY A 83 -12.10 -2.42 3.89
CA GLY A 83 -13.48 -1.97 3.84
C GLY A 83 -13.67 -0.47 3.93
N SER A 84 -12.60 0.29 4.01
CA SER A 84 -12.66 1.76 3.94
C SER A 84 -13.15 2.22 2.55
N THR A 85 -13.64 3.45 2.46
CA THR A 85 -13.94 4.10 1.18
C THR A 85 -12.67 4.51 0.44
N GLN A 86 -11.51 4.42 1.09
CA GLN A 86 -10.19 4.67 0.52
C GLN A 86 -9.33 3.42 0.63
N ALA A 87 -8.46 3.22 -0.35
CA ALA A 87 -7.44 2.18 -0.27
C ALA A 87 -6.30 2.71 0.60
N LEU A 88 -6.15 2.15 1.78
CA LEU A 88 -5.14 2.56 2.75
C LEU A 88 -4.07 1.48 2.88
N GLY A 89 -2.81 1.91 3.05
CA GLY A 89 -1.70 1.00 3.24
C GLY A 89 -0.72 1.04 2.09
N ALA A 90 0.06 -0.03 1.97
CA ALA A 90 1.13 -0.12 0.98
C ALA A 90 1.16 -1.48 0.30
N ILE A 91 1.67 -1.48 -0.92
CA ILE A 91 1.99 -2.69 -1.68
C ILE A 91 3.45 -3.01 -1.39
N VAL A 92 3.74 -4.24 -0.99
CA VAL A 92 5.07 -4.68 -0.59
C VAL A 92 5.43 -5.94 -1.39
N LYS A 93 6.69 -6.07 -1.79
CA LYS A 93 7.16 -7.30 -2.45
C LYS A 93 6.99 -8.48 -1.49
N LYS A 94 6.44 -9.59 -1.97
CA LYS A 94 6.18 -10.76 -1.13
C LYS A 94 7.43 -11.30 -0.44
N MET A 95 8.57 -11.16 -1.09
CA MET A 95 9.85 -11.65 -0.55
C MET A 95 10.46 -10.70 0.47
N SER A 96 9.92 -9.51 0.63
CA SER A 96 10.41 -8.53 1.59
C SER A 96 9.99 -8.91 3.01
N PRO A 97 10.87 -8.73 4.01
CA PRO A 97 10.49 -8.92 5.41
C PRO A 97 9.73 -7.75 6.01
N LEU A 98 9.52 -6.67 5.24
CA LEU A 98 8.88 -5.46 5.76
C LEU A 98 7.43 -5.71 6.12
N GLU A 99 7.06 -5.33 7.34
CA GLU A 99 5.69 -5.31 7.82
C GLU A 99 5.15 -3.88 7.76
N TYR A 100 3.89 -3.70 8.12
CA TYR A 100 3.24 -2.38 8.06
C TYR A 100 4.01 -1.30 8.81
N ASP A 101 4.45 -1.57 10.03
CA ASP A 101 5.21 -0.61 10.84
C ASP A 101 6.55 -0.26 10.19
N ASP A 102 7.20 -1.26 9.60
CA ASP A 102 8.49 -1.06 8.92
C ASP A 102 8.32 -0.17 7.69
N VAL A 103 7.26 -0.38 6.92
CA VAL A 103 6.94 0.43 5.75
C VAL A 103 6.72 1.88 6.16
N MET A 104 5.95 2.11 7.23
CA MET A 104 5.70 3.46 7.73
C MET A 104 7.00 4.13 8.18
N ALA A 105 7.82 3.41 8.95
CA ALA A 105 9.07 3.95 9.46
C ALA A 105 10.04 4.29 8.31
N GLU A 106 10.18 3.40 7.34
CA GLU A 106 11.05 3.64 6.19
C GLU A 106 10.57 4.82 5.34
N ASN A 107 9.27 4.87 5.06
CA ASN A 107 8.70 5.95 4.25
C ASN A 107 8.91 7.30 4.93
N LEU A 108 8.65 7.36 6.24
CA LEU A 108 8.88 8.56 7.04
C LEU A 108 10.35 8.95 7.07
N ALA A 109 11.24 7.99 7.26
CA ALA A 109 12.69 8.24 7.34
C ALA A 109 13.25 8.79 6.02
N GLN A 110 12.71 8.36 4.89
CA GLN A 110 13.15 8.83 3.57
C GLN A 110 12.58 10.20 3.20
N SER A 111 11.57 10.67 3.93
CA SER A 111 10.97 11.98 3.70
C SER A 111 11.74 13.06 4.46
N ASP A 112 11.40 14.33 4.19
CA ASP A 112 11.95 15.47 4.92
C ASP A 112 11.16 15.80 6.19
N THR A 113 10.21 14.97 6.54
CA THR A 113 9.31 15.20 7.68
C THR A 113 10.08 15.20 9.00
N VAL A 114 9.75 16.16 9.86
CA VAL A 114 10.31 16.20 11.21
C VAL A 114 9.79 14.98 11.99
N LEU A 115 10.69 14.31 12.73
CA LEU A 115 10.34 13.11 13.48
C LEU A 115 9.66 13.45 14.82
N LYS A 116 8.49 14.06 14.73
CA LYS A 116 7.60 14.35 15.85
C LYS A 116 6.25 13.70 15.58
N ALA A 117 5.53 13.34 16.62
CA ALA A 117 4.26 12.62 16.50
C ALA A 117 3.26 13.33 15.58
N THR A 118 3.04 14.63 15.77
CA THR A 118 2.08 15.40 14.96
C THR A 118 2.46 15.41 13.49
N ASP A 119 3.73 15.68 13.19
CA ASP A 119 4.22 15.74 11.81
C ASP A 119 4.17 14.37 11.15
N ALA A 120 4.53 13.33 11.89
CA ALA A 120 4.49 11.96 11.40
C ALA A 120 3.06 11.52 11.07
N LEU A 121 2.10 11.82 11.95
CA LEU A 121 0.69 11.47 11.72
C LEU A 121 0.13 12.19 10.49
N ASN A 122 0.46 13.47 10.31
CA ASN A 122 0.08 14.22 9.11
C ASN A 122 0.67 13.57 7.85
N PHE A 123 1.93 13.20 7.90
CA PHE A 123 2.62 12.53 6.80
C PHE A 123 1.93 11.22 6.42
N PHE A 124 1.62 10.38 7.41
CA PHE A 124 0.99 9.09 7.16
C PHE A 124 -0.42 9.22 6.56
N VAL A 125 -1.18 10.23 6.99
CA VAL A 125 -2.49 10.51 6.39
C VAL A 125 -2.33 10.95 4.94
N GLU A 126 -1.38 11.85 4.66
CA GLU A 126 -1.10 12.30 3.29
C GLU A 126 -0.71 11.15 2.38
N LYS A 127 0.08 10.22 2.87
CA LYS A 127 0.53 9.05 2.10
C LYS A 127 -0.52 7.96 2.01
N GLY A 128 -1.66 8.11 2.69
CA GLY A 128 -2.68 7.08 2.69
C GLY A 128 -2.28 5.82 3.44
N LEU A 129 -1.31 5.92 4.33
CA LEU A 129 -0.90 4.80 5.18
C LEU A 129 -1.85 4.61 6.36
N ILE A 130 -2.41 5.70 6.86
CA ILE A 130 -3.49 5.67 7.85
C ILE A 130 -4.63 6.57 7.38
N GLY A 131 -5.85 6.31 7.83
CA GLY A 131 -7.02 7.09 7.45
C GLY A 131 -7.28 8.31 8.33
N ARG A 132 -6.79 8.30 9.57
CA ARG A 132 -6.98 9.36 10.55
C ARG A 132 -5.66 9.66 11.23
N ARG A 133 -5.51 10.87 11.76
CA ARG A 133 -4.32 11.27 12.53
C ARG A 133 -4.29 10.62 13.90
N ARG A 134 -4.32 9.29 13.92
CA ARG A 134 -4.37 8.51 15.14
C ARG A 134 -3.63 7.18 14.94
N LEU A 135 -2.62 6.94 15.76
CA LEU A 135 -1.80 5.74 15.66
C LEU A 135 -1.20 5.44 17.04
N GLY A 136 -1.66 4.34 17.66
CA GLY A 136 -1.29 4.01 19.02
C GLY A 136 0.20 3.77 19.23
N ASN A 137 0.89 3.26 18.20
CA ASN A 137 2.32 2.95 18.26
C ASN A 137 3.20 3.97 17.53
N VAL A 138 2.73 5.20 17.37
CA VAL A 138 3.48 6.24 16.64
C VAL A 138 4.90 6.45 17.21
N ASN A 139 5.06 6.39 18.52
CA ASN A 139 6.36 6.60 19.14
C ASN A 139 7.38 5.52 18.77
N GLU A 140 6.92 4.27 18.64
CA GLU A 140 7.79 3.16 18.24
C GLU A 140 8.21 3.30 16.77
N ILE A 141 7.27 3.74 15.93
CA ILE A 141 7.57 4.00 14.52
C ILE A 141 8.55 5.16 14.39
N LEU A 142 8.40 6.20 15.20
CA LEU A 142 9.35 7.32 15.23
C LEU A 142 10.76 6.86 15.62
N LYS A 143 10.88 5.96 16.58
CA LYS A 143 12.18 5.39 16.97
C LYS A 143 12.80 4.62 15.81
N LYS A 144 12.02 3.81 15.12
CA LYS A 144 12.50 3.07 13.94
C LYS A 144 12.96 4.02 12.84
N ALA A 145 12.18 5.06 12.55
CA ALA A 145 12.51 6.05 11.53
C ALA A 145 13.79 6.79 11.89
N HIS A 146 13.95 7.14 13.16
CA HIS A 146 15.15 7.80 13.66
C HIS A 146 16.38 6.94 13.46
N SER A 147 16.29 5.65 13.80
CA SER A 147 17.37 4.69 13.58
C SER A 147 17.73 4.56 12.10
N ILE A 148 16.73 4.49 11.22
CA ILE A 148 16.94 4.40 9.77
C ILE A 148 17.70 5.63 9.25
N ARG A 149 17.29 6.82 9.65
CA ARG A 149 17.97 8.07 9.26
C ARG A 149 19.40 8.12 9.78
N LYS A 150 19.61 7.70 11.02
CA LYS A 150 20.94 7.65 11.63
C LYS A 150 21.87 6.71 10.88
N ASP A 151 21.40 5.53 10.51
CA ASP A 151 22.19 4.56 9.76
C ASP A 151 22.59 5.08 8.38
N LYS A 152 21.72 5.85 7.73
CA LYS A 152 22.02 6.44 6.42
C LYS A 152 23.03 7.58 6.51
N THR A 153 23.04 8.33 7.61
CA THR A 153 23.96 9.46 7.78
C THR A 153 25.36 9.02 8.21
N THR A 154 25.50 7.80 8.73
CA THR A 154 26.81 7.24 9.15
C THR A 154 27.54 6.56 8.01
N LYS A 155 26.94 6.49 6.85
CA LYS A 155 27.59 5.99 5.64
C LYS A 155 28.08 7.18 4.80
#